data_ed8954e8623c58dac103ca7c77f66e7e
#
_entry.id   ed8954e8623c58dac103ca7c77f66e7e
#
_cell.length_a   1.000
_cell.length_b   1.000
_cell.length_c   1.000
_cell.angle_alpha   90.00
_cell.angle_beta   90.00
_cell.angle_gamma   90.00
#
_symmetry.space_group_name_H-M   'P 1'
#
loop_
_entity.id
_entity.type
_entity.pdbx_description
1 polymer ?
#
loop_
_entity_poly.entity_id
_entity_poly.type
_entity_poly.pdbx_seq_one_letter_code
_entity_poly.pdbx_strand_id
1 'polypeptide(L)'
;MAIALGLAVGATAMPTLAAEKKTLVFGDTTFNAENEESDINPQNTYAGWACIRYGVGETLFRYSDTMEIEPWIAKEYENIDELTWKITLNDGVVFSNGRACDGEAVKESLEALVANNERAAGDLCIDTIEADGNTVTIKTTEPKPAFINYLSDPYGCIIDMQAGVSDNGIVIGTGPYVATELVTDDHLNLVKNENYWNGDVNVDEITVRTISDGDTLAMALQAGEINAAYGMAYASYPLFENDDFTFTSTATSRAFYGWMNFESPVTSDPAVRKAIAMGIDKDSFVSVLLNGYGYPAVGVFPDTFSFGGQNLTTESYDPDGAKKVLEEAGWVDSDGDGIREKDGQKLEIRWLTYPSRQELPLRRVCTGNLKRNRYGCSDKLYL
;
A
#
# COMPACT_ATOMS: atom_id res chain seq x y z
N MET A 1 86.21 -3.65 -17.60
CA MET A 1 85.37 -2.50 -17.30
C MET A 1 84.03 -2.79 -17.92
N ALA A 2 83.08 -3.36 -17.11
CA ALA A 2 81.75 -3.75 -17.57
C ALA A 2 80.75 -2.79 -16.95
N ILE A 3 80.01 -2.11 -17.82
CA ILE A 3 78.92 -1.17 -17.45
C ILE A 3 77.62 -1.92 -17.48
N ALA A 4 77.02 -2.07 -16.32
CA ALA A 4 75.66 -2.63 -16.16
C ALA A 4 74.68 -1.49 -16.28
N LEU A 5 73.81 -1.49 -17.32
CA LEU A 5 72.61 -0.63 -17.44
C LEU A 5 71.45 -1.27 -16.67
N GLY A 6 71.01 -0.67 -15.58
CA GLY A 6 69.79 -1.04 -14.91
C GLY A 6 68.58 -0.42 -15.59
N LEU A 7 67.69 -1.25 -16.13
CA LEU A 7 66.36 -0.84 -16.59
C LEU A 7 65.42 -0.75 -15.37
N ALA A 8 65.06 0.49 -14.99
CA ALA A 8 63.95 0.72 -14.08
C ALA A 8 62.62 0.55 -14.82
N VAL A 9 61.88 -0.55 -14.55
CA VAL A 9 60.52 -0.71 -15.00
C VAL A 9 59.64 0.08 -14.07
N GLY A 10 59.25 1.27 -14.52
CA GLY A 10 58.21 2.05 -13.86
C GLY A 10 56.85 1.36 -14.04
N ALA A 11 56.31 0.79 -12.96
CA ALA A 11 54.91 0.34 -12.92
C ALA A 11 54.02 1.61 -12.95
N THR A 12 53.50 1.94 -14.12
CA THR A 12 52.40 2.89 -14.22
C THR A 12 51.15 2.18 -13.68
N ALA A 13 50.70 2.58 -12.50
CA ALA A 13 49.37 2.22 -12.00
C ALA A 13 48.36 2.75 -13.02
N MET A 14 47.68 1.85 -13.75
CA MET A 14 46.49 2.21 -14.51
C MET A 14 45.45 2.75 -13.52
N PRO A 15 44.81 3.89 -13.78
CA PRO A 15 43.68 4.30 -12.98
C PRO A 15 42.61 3.21 -13.15
N THR A 16 42.24 2.56 -12.08
CA THR A 16 41.00 1.76 -12.01
C THR A 16 39.89 2.74 -12.33
N LEU A 17 39.28 2.60 -13.51
CA LEU A 17 37.97 3.23 -13.79
C LEU A 17 37.04 2.77 -12.67
N ALA A 18 36.61 3.71 -11.82
CA ALA A 18 35.55 3.44 -10.90
C ALA A 18 34.36 2.95 -11.74
N ALA A 19 33.76 1.81 -11.32
CA ALA A 19 32.55 1.33 -11.99
C ALA A 19 31.51 2.46 -11.97
N GLU A 20 30.85 2.67 -13.09
CA GLU A 20 29.78 3.66 -13.17
C GLU A 20 28.65 3.27 -12.21
N LYS A 21 28.22 4.21 -11.36
CA LYS A 21 27.15 3.97 -10.41
C LYS A 21 25.84 3.65 -11.14
N LYS A 22 25.16 2.62 -10.71
CA LYS A 22 23.82 2.28 -11.19
C LYS A 22 22.80 3.11 -10.42
N THR A 23 22.16 4.04 -11.11
CA THR A 23 21.19 4.97 -10.54
C THR A 23 19.79 4.68 -11.06
N LEU A 24 18.77 4.90 -10.23
CA LEU A 24 17.35 4.76 -10.56
C LEU A 24 16.62 6.04 -10.14
N VAL A 25 15.86 6.64 -11.05
CA VAL A 25 14.88 7.68 -10.74
C VAL A 25 13.50 7.07 -10.82
N PHE A 26 12.82 6.99 -9.67
CA PHE A 26 11.53 6.34 -9.51
C PHE A 26 10.45 7.38 -9.25
N GLY A 27 9.41 7.44 -10.07
CA GLY A 27 8.27 8.33 -9.87
C GLY A 27 7.13 7.61 -9.14
N ASP A 28 6.55 8.26 -8.14
CA ASP A 28 5.45 7.72 -7.34
C ASP A 28 4.35 8.77 -7.13
N THR A 29 3.10 8.38 -7.42
CA THR A 29 1.93 9.23 -7.17
C THR A 29 1.42 9.15 -5.73
N THR A 30 1.86 8.16 -4.96
CA THR A 30 1.32 7.89 -3.61
C THR A 30 2.17 8.43 -2.47
N PHE A 31 3.46 8.70 -2.71
CA PHE A 31 4.38 9.22 -1.72
C PHE A 31 4.23 10.74 -1.58
N ASN A 32 3.30 11.17 -0.75
CA ASN A 32 3.01 12.59 -0.49
C ASN A 32 2.22 12.79 0.81
N ALA A 33 2.13 14.02 1.27
CA ALA A 33 1.44 14.39 2.51
C ALA A 33 -0.09 14.18 2.44
N GLU A 34 -0.70 14.31 1.26
CA GLU A 34 -2.16 14.09 1.08
C GLU A 34 -2.56 12.64 1.37
N ASN A 35 -1.67 11.68 1.08
CA ASN A 35 -1.87 10.27 1.38
C ASN A 35 -1.34 9.82 2.75
N GLU A 36 -0.87 10.77 3.59
CA GLU A 36 -0.20 10.49 4.87
C GLU A 36 1.05 9.59 4.72
N GLU A 37 1.67 9.60 3.53
CA GLU A 37 2.91 8.91 3.19
C GLU A 37 4.00 9.96 2.91
N SER A 38 4.20 10.94 3.80
CA SER A 38 5.11 12.06 3.60
C SER A 38 6.51 11.87 4.19
N ASP A 39 6.70 10.79 4.95
CA ASP A 39 7.98 10.38 5.53
C ASP A 39 8.15 8.86 5.46
N ILE A 40 9.19 8.33 6.10
CA ILE A 40 9.47 6.89 6.11
C ILE A 40 9.56 6.31 7.52
N ASN A 41 9.06 7.04 8.55
CA ASN A 41 8.96 6.50 9.90
C ASN A 41 7.73 5.57 10.01
N PRO A 42 7.90 4.24 10.13
CA PRO A 42 6.78 3.30 10.14
C PRO A 42 5.82 3.49 11.32
N GLN A 43 6.24 4.21 12.36
CA GLN A 43 5.39 4.54 13.51
C GLN A 43 4.39 5.68 13.23
N ASN A 44 4.57 6.42 12.12
CA ASN A 44 3.65 7.49 11.71
C ASN A 44 2.59 6.95 10.76
N THR A 45 1.32 7.10 11.10
CA THR A 45 0.15 6.78 10.27
C THR A 45 0.38 5.68 9.22
N TYR A 46 0.50 6.05 7.94
CA TYR A 46 0.74 5.15 6.80
C TYR A 46 2.19 5.20 6.25
N ALA A 47 3.11 5.93 6.87
CA ALA A 47 4.49 6.06 6.38
C ALA A 47 5.27 4.74 6.32
N GLY A 48 4.84 3.71 7.06
CA GLY A 48 5.37 2.35 6.95
C GLY A 48 5.31 1.78 5.53
N TRP A 49 4.29 2.15 4.73
CA TRP A 49 4.20 1.75 3.33
C TRP A 49 5.35 2.30 2.47
N ALA A 50 5.74 3.54 2.69
CA ALA A 50 6.91 4.13 2.05
C ALA A 50 8.21 3.50 2.56
N CYS A 51 8.32 3.26 3.87
CA CYS A 51 9.48 2.63 4.50
C CYS A 51 9.81 1.26 3.87
N ILE A 52 8.80 0.38 3.73
CA ILE A 52 8.98 -0.95 3.14
C ILE A 52 9.11 -0.91 1.62
N ARG A 53 8.33 -0.05 0.93
CA ARG A 53 8.34 0.08 -0.54
C ARG A 53 9.69 0.49 -1.08
N TYR A 54 10.35 1.41 -0.39
CA TYR A 54 11.67 1.91 -0.82
C TYR A 54 12.83 1.15 -0.19
N GLY A 55 12.54 0.06 0.53
CA GLY A 55 13.55 -0.85 1.05
C GLY A 55 14.41 -0.26 2.16
N VAL A 56 13.87 0.66 2.97
CA VAL A 56 14.56 1.20 4.15
C VAL A 56 14.35 0.31 5.37
N GLY A 57 13.10 -0.10 5.61
CA GLY A 57 12.73 -1.00 6.71
C GLY A 57 12.21 -2.33 6.20
N GLU A 58 12.28 -3.34 7.06
CA GLU A 58 11.74 -4.67 6.85
C GLU A 58 10.96 -5.11 8.09
N THR A 59 9.97 -5.99 7.88
CA THR A 59 9.11 -6.53 8.94
C THR A 59 9.61 -7.89 9.42
N LEU A 60 9.13 -8.36 10.57
CA LEU A 60 9.46 -9.70 11.06
C LEU A 60 8.94 -10.80 10.12
N PHE A 61 7.79 -10.58 9.52
CA PHE A 61 7.13 -11.47 8.57
C PHE A 61 6.70 -10.69 7.33
N ARG A 62 6.48 -11.39 6.23
CA ARG A 62 5.95 -10.81 4.99
C ARG A 62 4.95 -11.74 4.35
N TYR A 63 4.20 -11.25 3.37
CA TYR A 63 3.38 -12.08 2.50
C TYR A 63 4.17 -12.51 1.27
N SER A 64 4.00 -13.79 0.89
CA SER A 64 4.43 -14.31 -0.40
C SER A 64 3.54 -13.78 -1.54
N ASP A 65 3.93 -14.08 -2.79
CA ASP A 65 3.12 -13.78 -3.98
C ASP A 65 1.78 -14.54 -4.00
N THR A 66 1.65 -15.60 -3.21
CA THR A 66 0.42 -16.37 -3.02
C THR A 66 -0.38 -15.94 -1.79
N MET A 67 -0.01 -14.84 -1.15
CA MET A 67 -0.63 -14.29 0.06
C MET A 67 -0.53 -15.21 1.29
N GLU A 68 0.50 -16.04 1.34
CA GLU A 68 0.85 -16.81 2.52
C GLU A 68 1.86 -16.04 3.37
N ILE A 69 1.74 -16.14 4.70
CA ILE A 69 2.67 -15.47 5.61
C ILE A 69 3.99 -16.23 5.67
N GLU A 70 5.09 -15.53 5.48
CA GLU A 70 6.44 -16.07 5.51
C GLU A 70 7.31 -15.35 6.55
N PRO A 71 8.20 -16.04 7.27
CA PRO A 71 9.26 -15.41 8.05
C PRO A 71 10.17 -14.55 7.17
N TRP A 72 10.66 -13.41 7.73
CA TRP A 72 11.61 -12.53 7.03
C TRP A 72 12.79 -12.13 7.94
N ILE A 73 12.69 -11.07 8.77
CA ILE A 73 13.67 -10.86 9.86
C ILE A 73 13.58 -12.00 10.88
N ALA A 74 12.36 -12.46 11.18
CA ALA A 74 12.13 -13.68 11.90
C ALA A 74 12.60 -14.89 11.08
N LYS A 75 13.11 -15.91 11.78
CA LYS A 75 13.43 -17.22 11.24
C LYS A 75 12.30 -18.21 11.41
N GLU A 76 11.67 -18.16 12.59
CA GLU A 76 10.57 -19.05 12.97
C GLU A 76 9.76 -18.43 14.10
N TYR A 77 8.56 -18.96 14.30
CA TYR A 77 7.71 -18.58 15.42
C TYR A 77 6.93 -19.76 15.99
N GLU A 78 6.51 -19.64 17.22
CA GLU A 78 5.71 -20.62 17.95
C GLU A 78 4.60 -19.90 18.74
N ASN A 79 3.37 -20.36 18.62
CA ASN A 79 2.29 -19.94 19.51
C ASN A 79 2.31 -20.86 20.74
N ILE A 80 2.80 -20.34 21.88
CA ILE A 80 2.98 -21.09 23.12
C ILE A 80 1.62 -21.38 23.77
N ASP A 81 0.75 -20.38 23.80
CA ASP A 81 -0.62 -20.44 24.28
C ASP A 81 -1.48 -19.35 23.60
N GLU A 82 -2.75 -19.21 24.00
CA GLU A 82 -3.69 -18.27 23.38
C GLU A 82 -3.23 -16.81 23.39
N LEU A 83 -2.31 -16.44 24.31
CA LEU A 83 -1.83 -15.06 24.49
C LEU A 83 -0.34 -14.90 24.18
N THR A 84 0.42 -15.99 24.06
CA THR A 84 1.89 -15.93 24.07
C THR A 84 2.49 -16.44 22.76
N TRP A 85 3.29 -15.60 22.15
CA TRP A 85 4.04 -15.88 20.92
C TRP A 85 5.54 -15.80 21.17
N LYS A 86 6.26 -16.80 20.69
CA LYS A 86 7.72 -16.82 20.69
C LYS A 86 8.22 -16.71 19.26
N ILE A 87 9.12 -15.75 19.02
CA ILE A 87 9.68 -15.46 17.70
C ILE A 87 11.21 -15.57 17.82
N THR A 88 11.82 -16.35 16.94
CA THR A 88 13.27 -16.46 16.82
C THR A 88 13.72 -15.70 15.58
N LEU A 89 14.72 -14.84 15.71
CA LEU A 89 15.25 -14.02 14.62
C LEU A 89 16.34 -14.78 13.84
N ASN A 90 16.57 -14.40 12.60
CA ASN A 90 17.72 -14.85 11.83
C ASN A 90 19.02 -14.34 12.46
N ASP A 91 20.08 -15.13 12.34
CA ASP A 91 21.42 -14.72 12.76
C ASP A 91 21.99 -13.68 11.77
N GLY A 92 22.73 -12.72 12.31
CA GLY A 92 23.46 -11.75 11.49
C GLY A 92 22.63 -10.63 10.88
N VAL A 93 21.36 -10.47 11.26
CA VAL A 93 20.57 -9.29 10.89
C VAL A 93 21.16 -8.04 11.54
N VAL A 94 21.41 -7.02 10.74
CA VAL A 94 21.96 -5.75 11.20
C VAL A 94 21.20 -4.58 10.61
N PHE A 95 21.13 -3.49 11.34
CA PHE A 95 20.69 -2.22 10.81
C PHE A 95 21.72 -1.63 9.84
N SER A 96 21.31 -0.68 9.02
CA SER A 96 22.18 -0.05 8.03
C SER A 96 23.40 0.68 8.64
N ASN A 97 23.34 1.06 9.92
CA ASN A 97 24.46 1.61 10.67
C ASN A 97 25.42 0.55 11.28
N GLY A 98 25.12 -0.75 11.07
CA GLY A 98 25.91 -1.87 11.57
C GLY A 98 25.58 -2.35 12.99
N ARG A 99 24.62 -1.74 13.69
CA ARG A 99 24.09 -2.26 14.96
C ARG A 99 23.35 -3.58 14.70
N ALA A 100 23.52 -4.57 15.59
CA ALA A 100 22.75 -5.81 15.53
C ALA A 100 21.26 -5.55 15.71
N CYS A 101 20.44 -6.19 14.87
CA CYS A 101 19.00 -6.25 15.01
C CYS A 101 18.66 -7.55 15.77
N ASP A 102 18.90 -7.56 17.07
CA ASP A 102 18.62 -8.66 17.99
C ASP A 102 17.24 -8.52 18.67
N GLY A 103 16.93 -9.42 19.59
CA GLY A 103 15.65 -9.41 20.29
C GLY A 103 15.39 -8.13 21.07
N GLU A 104 16.41 -7.50 21.65
CA GLU A 104 16.25 -6.23 22.38
C GLU A 104 15.93 -5.08 21.40
N ALA A 105 16.57 -5.06 20.24
CA ALA A 105 16.27 -4.07 19.20
C ALA A 105 14.83 -4.21 18.65
N VAL A 106 14.37 -5.44 18.45
CA VAL A 106 12.98 -5.71 18.04
C VAL A 106 12.00 -5.26 19.12
N LYS A 107 12.30 -5.56 20.39
CA LYS A 107 11.50 -5.12 21.54
C LYS A 107 11.40 -3.58 21.58
N GLU A 108 12.54 -2.88 21.55
CA GLU A 108 12.58 -1.40 21.53
C GLU A 108 11.70 -0.83 20.40
N SER A 109 11.79 -1.40 19.19
CA SER A 109 11.03 -0.95 18.04
C SER A 109 9.53 -1.19 18.18
N LEU A 110 9.10 -2.37 18.64
CA LEU A 110 7.68 -2.71 18.81
C LEU A 110 7.04 -1.97 20.00
N GLU A 111 7.76 -1.77 21.11
CA GLU A 111 7.29 -0.97 22.25
C GLU A 111 7.04 0.49 21.82
N ALA A 112 7.97 1.07 21.05
CA ALA A 112 7.81 2.40 20.51
C ALA A 112 6.65 2.46 19.48
N LEU A 113 6.49 1.45 18.64
CA LEU A 113 5.40 1.37 17.68
C LEU A 113 4.03 1.44 18.36
N VAL A 114 3.78 0.58 19.34
CA VAL A 114 2.47 0.56 20.03
C VAL A 114 2.21 1.80 20.89
N ALA A 115 3.27 2.51 21.30
CA ALA A 115 3.16 3.77 22.01
C ALA A 115 2.80 4.95 21.08
N ASN A 116 3.20 4.91 19.81
CA ASN A 116 3.08 6.04 18.87
C ASN A 116 2.00 5.84 17.81
N ASN A 117 1.58 4.59 17.52
CA ASN A 117 0.63 4.25 16.46
C ASN A 117 -0.61 3.57 17.05
N GLU A 118 -1.74 4.30 17.11
CA GLU A 118 -3.00 3.80 17.68
C GLU A 118 -3.54 2.57 16.93
N ARG A 119 -3.35 2.50 15.60
CA ARG A 119 -3.77 1.36 14.80
C ARG A 119 -2.96 0.13 15.18
N ALA A 120 -1.64 0.24 15.22
CA ALA A 120 -0.76 -0.87 15.63
C ALA A 120 -1.05 -1.33 17.07
N ALA A 121 -1.30 -0.40 17.99
CA ALA A 121 -1.68 -0.74 19.38
C ALA A 121 -2.98 -1.56 19.43
N GLY A 122 -3.99 -1.20 18.64
CA GLY A 122 -5.27 -1.91 18.55
C GLY A 122 -5.17 -3.28 17.86
N ASP A 123 -4.37 -3.36 16.80
CA ASP A 123 -4.17 -4.59 16.04
C ASP A 123 -3.33 -5.61 16.83
N LEU A 124 -2.23 -5.18 17.43
CA LEU A 124 -1.26 -6.05 18.11
C LEU A 124 -1.66 -6.38 19.55
N CYS A 125 -2.34 -5.48 20.28
CA CYS A 125 -2.75 -5.66 21.67
C CYS A 125 -1.61 -6.21 22.56
N ILE A 126 -0.39 -5.70 22.41
CA ILE A 126 0.77 -6.15 23.18
C ILE A 126 0.64 -5.77 24.65
N ASP A 127 0.85 -6.73 25.55
CA ASP A 127 0.96 -6.55 27.01
C ASP A 127 2.41 -6.43 27.43
N THR A 128 3.24 -7.44 27.08
CA THR A 128 4.67 -7.47 27.42
C THR A 128 5.51 -8.03 26.29
N ILE A 129 6.75 -7.56 26.21
CA ILE A 129 7.78 -8.10 25.32
C ILE A 129 9.02 -8.43 26.15
N GLU A 130 9.47 -9.68 26.09
CA GLU A 130 10.72 -10.15 26.69
C GLU A 130 11.68 -10.54 25.58
N ALA A 131 12.96 -10.15 25.72
CA ALA A 131 14.02 -10.49 24.78
C ALA A 131 15.11 -11.31 25.47
N ASP A 132 15.59 -12.36 24.76
CA ASP A 132 16.73 -13.18 25.17
C ASP A 132 17.56 -13.54 23.92
N GLY A 133 18.67 -12.82 23.72
CA GLY A 133 19.46 -12.92 22.49
C GLY A 133 18.63 -12.67 21.24
N ASN A 134 18.54 -13.65 20.33
CA ASN A 134 17.74 -13.56 19.10
C ASN A 134 16.30 -14.08 19.28
N THR A 135 15.82 -14.23 20.52
CA THR A 135 14.46 -14.68 20.81
C THR A 135 13.65 -13.55 21.43
N VAL A 136 12.44 -13.35 20.92
CA VAL A 136 11.46 -12.39 21.45
C VAL A 136 10.22 -13.17 21.87
N THR A 137 9.78 -13.00 23.11
CA THR A 137 8.54 -13.56 23.63
C THR A 137 7.56 -12.42 23.84
N ILE A 138 6.43 -12.44 23.12
CA ILE A 138 5.42 -11.41 23.15
C ILE A 138 4.14 -11.97 23.74
N LYS A 139 3.60 -11.29 24.74
CA LYS A 139 2.30 -11.59 25.33
C LYS A 139 1.31 -10.52 24.95
N THR A 140 0.11 -10.93 24.54
CA THR A 140 -1.00 -10.06 24.18
C THR A 140 -2.02 -9.96 25.33
N THR A 141 -2.78 -8.86 25.38
CA THR A 141 -3.84 -8.63 26.39
C THR A 141 -5.08 -9.48 26.13
N GLU A 142 -5.24 -9.98 24.90
CA GLU A 142 -6.37 -10.84 24.47
C GLU A 142 -5.89 -11.81 23.38
N PRO A 143 -6.63 -12.93 23.13
CA PRO A 143 -6.29 -13.86 22.06
C PRO A 143 -6.27 -13.18 20.69
N LYS A 144 -5.15 -13.29 19.97
CA LYS A 144 -4.92 -12.71 18.64
C LYS A 144 -4.47 -13.80 17.65
N PRO A 145 -5.39 -14.60 17.08
CA PRO A 145 -5.02 -15.66 16.13
C PRO A 145 -4.26 -15.16 14.90
N ALA A 146 -4.50 -13.92 14.49
CA ALA A 146 -3.84 -13.28 13.34
C ALA A 146 -2.59 -12.44 13.74
N PHE A 147 -2.04 -12.62 14.95
CA PHE A 147 -0.94 -11.80 15.48
C PHE A 147 0.26 -11.72 14.53
N ILE A 148 0.69 -12.86 13.98
CA ILE A 148 1.80 -12.94 13.04
C ILE A 148 1.50 -12.16 11.74
N ASN A 149 0.25 -12.16 11.28
CA ASN A 149 -0.18 -11.40 10.10
C ASN A 149 -0.09 -9.88 10.38
N TYR A 150 -0.45 -9.43 11.58
CA TYR A 150 -0.29 -8.01 11.95
C TYR A 150 1.17 -7.57 12.04
N LEU A 151 2.09 -8.47 12.40
CA LEU A 151 3.54 -8.19 12.39
C LEU A 151 4.15 -8.09 10.99
N SER A 152 3.39 -8.39 9.93
CA SER A 152 3.78 -8.16 8.53
C SER A 152 3.22 -6.85 7.96
N ASP A 153 2.34 -6.16 8.69
CA ASP A 153 1.85 -4.85 8.26
C ASP A 153 3.04 -3.87 8.21
N PRO A 154 3.12 -2.96 7.23
CA PRO A 154 4.20 -2.00 7.07
C PRO A 154 4.54 -1.14 8.30
N TYR A 155 3.59 -0.86 9.18
CA TYR A 155 3.91 -0.21 10.45
C TYR A 155 4.88 -1.05 11.31
N GLY A 156 4.89 -2.36 11.13
CA GLY A 156 5.75 -3.31 11.84
C GLY A 156 7.21 -3.36 11.34
N CYS A 157 7.63 -2.46 10.43
CA CYS A 157 9.05 -2.35 10.06
C CYS A 157 9.91 -2.09 11.30
N ILE A 158 10.94 -2.91 11.48
CA ILE A 158 11.86 -2.82 12.61
C ILE A 158 12.88 -1.72 12.33
N ILE A 159 12.97 -0.74 13.22
CA ILE A 159 13.87 0.40 13.14
C ILE A 159 14.76 0.50 14.36
N ASP A 160 15.95 1.09 14.20
CA ASP A 160 16.91 1.31 15.29
C ASP A 160 16.46 2.49 16.16
N MET A 161 15.80 2.18 17.28
CA MET A 161 15.34 3.21 18.22
C MET A 161 16.48 3.94 18.94
N GLN A 162 17.67 3.36 19.02
CA GLN A 162 18.84 4.02 19.61
C GLN A 162 19.46 5.05 18.68
N ALA A 163 19.32 4.87 17.36
CA ALA A 163 19.71 5.88 16.38
C ALA A 163 18.72 7.05 16.36
N GLY A 164 17.48 6.80 16.81
CA GLY A 164 16.38 7.78 16.79
C GLY A 164 15.79 7.99 15.41
N VAL A 165 14.81 8.89 15.34
CA VAL A 165 14.14 9.35 14.12
C VAL A 165 14.56 10.79 13.88
N SER A 166 14.93 11.14 12.65
CA SER A 166 15.27 12.52 12.30
C SER A 166 14.02 13.42 12.29
N ASP A 167 14.22 14.74 12.34
CA ASP A 167 13.12 15.72 12.36
C ASP A 167 12.19 15.61 11.13
N ASN A 168 12.69 15.10 10.00
CA ASN A 168 11.93 14.89 8.77
C ASN A 168 11.49 13.42 8.55
N GLY A 169 11.56 12.58 9.60
CA GLY A 169 11.04 11.21 9.56
C GLY A 169 11.95 10.17 8.92
N ILE A 170 13.25 10.47 8.70
CA ILE A 170 14.22 9.46 8.27
C ILE A 170 14.56 8.54 9.44
N VAL A 171 14.55 7.23 9.19
CA VAL A 171 14.85 6.16 10.15
C VAL A 171 16.01 5.30 9.67
N ILE A 172 16.63 4.58 10.62
CA ILE A 172 17.63 3.55 10.35
C ILE A 172 16.92 2.19 10.42
N GLY A 173 16.80 1.51 9.29
CA GLY A 173 16.19 0.19 9.18
C GLY A 173 17.20 -0.89 8.81
N THR A 174 16.68 -2.11 8.56
CA THR A 174 17.47 -3.29 8.17
C THR A 174 17.52 -3.50 6.67
N GLY A 175 16.77 -2.70 5.88
CA GLY A 175 16.55 -2.91 4.47
C GLY A 175 17.75 -2.65 3.57
N PRO A 176 17.63 -2.97 2.26
CA PRO A 176 18.70 -2.83 1.26
C PRO A 176 19.11 -1.39 0.96
N TYR A 177 18.35 -0.38 1.39
CA TYR A 177 18.63 1.02 1.12
C TYR A 177 18.63 1.86 2.40
N VAL A 178 19.42 2.93 2.37
CA VAL A 178 19.54 3.94 3.42
C VAL A 178 19.04 5.27 2.88
N ALA A 179 18.08 5.88 3.56
CA ALA A 179 17.62 7.22 3.23
C ALA A 179 18.67 8.26 3.65
N THR A 180 19.02 9.16 2.74
CA THR A 180 20.04 10.21 2.96
C THR A 180 19.43 11.60 2.98
N GLU A 181 18.34 11.81 2.27
CA GLU A 181 17.63 13.07 2.19
C GLU A 181 16.14 12.81 1.95
N LEU A 182 15.31 13.58 2.60
CA LEU A 182 13.86 13.57 2.38
C LEU A 182 13.34 14.99 2.39
N VAL A 183 12.70 15.37 1.29
CA VAL A 183 12.01 16.64 1.13
C VAL A 183 10.54 16.30 0.83
N THR A 184 9.66 16.60 1.79
CA THR A 184 8.23 16.31 1.71
C THR A 184 7.62 16.85 0.41
N ASP A 185 6.80 16.04 -0.26
CA ASP A 185 6.13 16.33 -1.53
C ASP A 185 7.07 16.64 -2.72
N ASP A 186 8.36 16.34 -2.60
CA ASP A 186 9.34 16.54 -3.65
C ASP A 186 10.13 15.25 -3.93
N HIS A 187 11.02 14.83 -3.00
CA HIS A 187 11.81 13.63 -3.24
C HIS A 187 12.34 12.95 -1.97
N LEU A 188 12.73 11.68 -2.15
CA LEU A 188 13.50 10.88 -1.21
C LEU A 188 14.73 10.33 -1.91
N ASN A 189 15.92 10.62 -1.39
CA ASN A 189 17.18 10.08 -1.89
C ASN A 189 17.64 8.90 -1.03
N LEU A 190 18.03 7.83 -1.70
CA LEU A 190 18.43 6.58 -1.10
C LEU A 190 19.79 6.16 -1.67
N VAL A 191 20.62 5.56 -0.82
CA VAL A 191 21.85 4.90 -1.23
C VAL A 191 21.81 3.44 -0.80
N LYS A 192 22.55 2.61 -1.49
CA LYS A 192 22.70 1.20 -1.16
C LYS A 192 23.19 1.03 0.27
N ASN A 193 22.60 0.08 1.00
CA ASN A 193 23.05 -0.36 2.31
C ASN A 193 24.21 -1.35 2.16
N GLU A 194 25.42 -0.92 2.46
CA GLU A 194 26.61 -1.78 2.40
C GLU A 194 26.64 -2.87 3.50
N ASN A 195 25.79 -2.74 4.51
CA ASN A 195 25.62 -3.72 5.59
C ASN A 195 24.41 -4.63 5.39
N TYR A 196 23.80 -4.63 4.18
CA TYR A 196 22.59 -5.40 3.99
C TYR A 196 22.82 -6.90 4.25
N TRP A 197 22.03 -7.45 5.16
CA TRP A 197 22.20 -8.80 5.70
C TRP A 197 21.74 -9.90 4.74
N ASN A 198 20.85 -9.59 3.78
CA ASN A 198 20.18 -10.56 2.93
C ASN A 198 20.55 -10.45 1.46
N GLY A 199 21.87 -10.45 1.16
CA GLY A 199 22.38 -10.55 -0.19
C GLY A 199 22.83 -9.24 -0.84
N ASP A 200 23.06 -9.29 -2.14
CA ASP A 200 23.60 -8.17 -2.91
C ASP A 200 22.50 -7.19 -3.34
N VAL A 201 22.82 -5.90 -3.28
CA VAL A 201 21.97 -4.80 -3.76
C VAL A 201 22.50 -4.34 -5.12
N ASN A 202 21.62 -4.35 -6.14
CA ASN A 202 22.03 -4.14 -7.53
C ASN A 202 22.05 -2.68 -8.01
N VAL A 203 21.31 -1.79 -7.33
CA VAL A 203 21.22 -0.35 -7.65
C VAL A 203 21.95 0.41 -6.56
N ASP A 204 22.85 1.32 -6.93
CA ASP A 204 23.69 2.04 -5.97
C ASP A 204 22.98 3.24 -5.35
N GLU A 205 22.16 3.95 -6.16
CA GLU A 205 21.42 5.15 -5.73
C GLU A 205 20.01 5.16 -6.32
N ILE A 206 19.02 5.54 -5.51
CA ILE A 206 17.63 5.72 -5.93
C ILE A 206 17.19 7.13 -5.55
N THR A 207 16.58 7.86 -6.48
CA THR A 207 15.82 9.07 -6.21
C THR A 207 14.35 8.76 -6.45
N VAL A 208 13.53 8.78 -5.38
CA VAL A 208 12.07 8.72 -5.50
C VAL A 208 11.56 10.13 -5.70
N ARG A 209 10.87 10.41 -6.80
CA ARG A 209 10.22 11.70 -7.08
C ARG A 209 8.73 11.62 -6.83
N THR A 210 8.22 12.52 -6.03
CA THR A 210 6.77 12.69 -5.85
C THR A 210 6.17 13.35 -7.08
N ILE A 211 5.29 12.64 -7.78
CA ILE A 211 4.55 13.15 -8.94
C ILE A 211 3.08 12.75 -8.75
N SER A 212 2.30 13.56 -8.04
CA SER A 212 0.95 13.20 -7.58
C SER A 212 -0.07 13.00 -8.71
N ASP A 213 0.14 13.56 -9.89
CA ASP A 213 -0.73 13.40 -11.04
C ASP A 213 -0.25 12.26 -11.96
N GLY A 214 -1.10 11.24 -12.17
CA GLY A 214 -0.74 10.03 -12.92
C GLY A 214 -0.47 10.27 -14.41
N ASP A 215 -1.06 11.28 -15.04
CA ASP A 215 -0.80 11.62 -16.44
C ASP A 215 0.55 12.35 -16.56
N THR A 216 0.87 13.22 -15.62
CA THR A 216 2.19 13.85 -15.51
C THR A 216 3.27 12.82 -15.28
N LEU A 217 3.02 11.83 -14.43
CA LEU A 217 3.94 10.69 -14.19
C LEU A 217 4.20 9.91 -15.48
N ALA A 218 3.15 9.61 -16.25
CA ALA A 218 3.28 8.93 -17.54
C ALA A 218 4.12 9.73 -18.54
N MET A 219 3.92 11.05 -18.63
CA MET A 219 4.71 11.93 -19.49
C MET A 219 6.18 11.97 -19.06
N ALA A 220 6.47 12.05 -17.76
CA ALA A 220 7.84 12.04 -17.25
C ALA A 220 8.58 10.73 -17.60
N LEU A 221 7.88 9.59 -17.53
CA LEU A 221 8.45 8.29 -17.90
C LEU A 221 8.71 8.22 -19.42
N GLN A 222 7.78 8.69 -20.27
CA GLN A 222 7.99 8.73 -21.72
C GLN A 222 9.12 9.67 -22.13
N ALA A 223 9.30 10.78 -21.41
CA ALA A 223 10.38 11.73 -21.66
C ALA A 223 11.76 11.24 -21.17
N GLY A 224 11.81 10.13 -20.40
CA GLY A 224 13.04 9.62 -19.79
C GLY A 224 13.52 10.45 -18.60
N GLU A 225 12.67 11.31 -18.03
CA GLU A 225 12.98 12.07 -16.82
C GLU A 225 12.98 11.20 -15.57
N ILE A 226 12.26 10.07 -15.61
CA ILE A 226 12.26 9.00 -14.63
C ILE A 226 12.47 7.66 -15.33
N ASN A 227 13.00 6.67 -14.61
CA ASN A 227 13.33 5.35 -15.17
C ASN A 227 12.28 4.29 -14.82
N ALA A 228 11.54 4.49 -13.76
CA ALA A 228 10.45 3.63 -13.31
C ALA A 228 9.33 4.45 -12.68
N ALA A 229 8.12 3.91 -12.68
CA ALA A 229 6.93 4.62 -12.20
C ALA A 229 5.97 3.67 -11.48
N TYR A 230 5.33 4.17 -10.42
CA TYR A 230 4.25 3.52 -9.70
C TYR A 230 3.06 4.47 -9.51
N GLY A 231 1.84 3.95 -9.70
CA GLY A 231 0.63 4.74 -9.50
C GLY A 231 0.13 5.49 -10.74
N MET A 232 0.61 5.12 -11.94
CA MET A 232 0.05 5.64 -13.20
C MET A 232 -1.46 5.42 -13.30
N ALA A 233 -2.15 6.34 -13.98
CA ALA A 233 -3.54 6.14 -14.35
C ALA A 233 -3.69 4.94 -15.31
N TYR A 234 -4.74 4.12 -15.13
CA TYR A 234 -5.02 2.98 -16.02
C TYR A 234 -5.17 3.40 -17.49
N ALA A 235 -5.66 4.61 -17.75
CA ALA A 235 -5.80 5.16 -19.09
C ALA A 235 -4.45 5.30 -19.83
N SER A 236 -3.35 5.45 -19.11
CA SER A 236 -2.01 5.60 -19.66
C SER A 236 -1.28 4.27 -19.92
N TYR A 237 -1.77 3.14 -19.39
CA TYR A 237 -1.11 1.83 -19.51
C TYR A 237 -0.80 1.41 -20.94
N PRO A 238 -1.72 1.57 -21.94
CA PRO A 238 -1.42 1.20 -23.31
C PRO A 238 -0.23 1.92 -23.94
N LEU A 239 0.20 3.05 -23.38
CA LEU A 239 1.39 3.79 -23.86
C LEU A 239 2.69 3.06 -23.56
N PHE A 240 2.67 2.11 -22.62
CA PHE A 240 3.84 1.38 -22.10
C PHE A 240 3.80 -0.12 -22.41
N GLU A 241 2.77 -0.60 -23.09
CA GLU A 241 2.63 -1.99 -23.55
C GLU A 241 3.33 -2.15 -24.92
N ASN A 242 4.64 -1.90 -24.95
CA ASN A 242 5.47 -2.00 -26.15
C ASN A 242 6.90 -2.42 -25.79
N ASP A 243 7.75 -2.61 -26.79
CA ASP A 243 9.11 -3.13 -26.60
C ASP A 243 10.09 -2.13 -25.95
N ASP A 244 9.72 -0.85 -25.84
CA ASP A 244 10.56 0.19 -25.23
C ASP A 244 10.47 0.18 -23.70
N PHE A 245 9.43 -0.46 -23.14
CA PHE A 245 9.17 -0.49 -21.70
C PHE A 245 8.97 -1.92 -21.20
N THR A 246 9.37 -2.17 -19.95
CA THR A 246 8.93 -3.36 -19.20
C THR A 246 7.69 -2.97 -18.40
N PHE A 247 6.53 -3.42 -18.85
CA PHE A 247 5.25 -3.21 -18.17
C PHE A 247 4.88 -4.45 -17.36
N THR A 248 4.56 -4.26 -16.07
CA THR A 248 4.09 -5.35 -15.21
C THR A 248 2.77 -4.96 -14.55
N SER A 249 1.83 -5.88 -14.56
CA SER A 249 0.56 -5.76 -13.84
C SER A 249 0.25 -7.08 -13.15
N THR A 250 0.02 -7.03 -11.85
CA THR A 250 -0.24 -8.21 -11.02
C THR A 250 -1.57 -8.05 -10.31
N ALA A 251 -2.40 -9.09 -10.34
CA ALA A 251 -3.62 -9.14 -9.56
C ALA A 251 -3.29 -9.05 -8.05
N THR A 252 -4.04 -8.24 -7.34
CA THR A 252 -3.87 -8.03 -5.90
C THR A 252 -5.17 -8.33 -5.16
N SER A 253 -5.13 -8.34 -3.83
CA SER A 253 -6.31 -8.44 -2.98
C SER A 253 -7.14 -7.15 -2.91
N ARG A 254 -6.73 -6.08 -3.63
CA ARG A 254 -7.43 -4.80 -3.60
C ARG A 254 -8.80 -4.91 -4.24
N ALA A 255 -9.83 -4.52 -3.49
CA ALA A 255 -11.19 -4.42 -3.98
C ALA A 255 -11.73 -3.01 -3.75
N PHE A 256 -12.50 -2.50 -4.71
CA PHE A 256 -13.27 -1.27 -4.56
C PHE A 256 -14.72 -1.65 -4.25
N TYR A 257 -15.24 -1.20 -3.14
CA TYR A 257 -16.61 -1.48 -2.71
C TYR A 257 -17.20 -0.29 -1.95
N GLY A 258 -18.51 -0.17 -1.99
CA GLY A 258 -19.24 0.86 -1.26
C GLY A 258 -19.75 0.33 0.08
N TRP A 259 -19.50 1.06 1.17
CA TRP A 259 -20.14 0.85 2.45
C TRP A 259 -21.47 1.58 2.50
N MET A 260 -22.52 0.91 2.92
CA MET A 260 -23.83 1.52 3.09
C MET A 260 -24.15 1.69 4.57
N ASN A 261 -24.57 2.90 4.96
CA ASN A 261 -25.03 3.15 6.32
C ASN A 261 -26.44 2.56 6.52
N PHE A 262 -26.55 1.49 7.26
CA PHE A 262 -27.81 0.81 7.54
C PHE A 262 -28.73 1.58 8.51
N GLU A 263 -28.24 2.62 9.17
CA GLU A 263 -29.04 3.49 10.04
C GLU A 263 -29.66 4.67 9.26
N SER A 264 -29.24 4.90 8.02
CA SER A 264 -29.81 5.93 7.17
C SER A 264 -31.24 5.58 6.78
N PRO A 265 -32.20 6.52 6.85
CA PRO A 265 -33.60 6.27 6.49
C PRO A 265 -33.79 5.71 5.07
N VAL A 266 -32.85 5.95 4.17
CA VAL A 266 -32.89 5.52 2.78
C VAL A 266 -32.23 4.16 2.62
N THR A 267 -30.98 4.03 3.04
CA THR A 267 -30.17 2.82 2.82
C THR A 267 -30.43 1.72 3.87
N SER A 268 -31.26 1.97 4.90
CA SER A 268 -31.85 0.94 5.75
C SER A 268 -32.82 0.02 5.01
N ASP A 269 -33.47 0.54 3.93
CA ASP A 269 -34.40 -0.26 3.10
C ASP A 269 -33.60 -1.23 2.20
N PRO A 270 -33.83 -2.57 2.32
CA PRO A 270 -33.16 -3.55 1.47
C PRO A 270 -33.40 -3.36 -0.02
N ALA A 271 -34.58 -2.87 -0.40
CA ALA A 271 -34.93 -2.62 -1.82
C ALA A 271 -34.04 -1.52 -2.42
N VAL A 272 -33.73 -0.48 -1.64
CA VAL A 272 -32.82 0.58 -2.07
C VAL A 272 -31.40 0.02 -2.24
N ARG A 273 -30.90 -0.78 -1.31
CA ARG A 273 -29.57 -1.39 -1.44
C ARG A 273 -29.48 -2.31 -2.65
N LYS A 274 -30.53 -3.10 -2.90
CA LYS A 274 -30.63 -3.97 -4.08
C LYS A 274 -30.65 -3.15 -5.38
N ALA A 275 -31.45 -2.10 -5.42
CA ALA A 275 -31.52 -1.21 -6.58
C ALA A 275 -30.18 -0.52 -6.88
N ILE A 276 -29.42 -0.10 -5.86
CA ILE A 276 -28.06 0.42 -6.02
C ILE A 276 -27.16 -0.63 -6.66
N ALA A 277 -27.17 -1.88 -6.16
CA ALA A 277 -26.35 -2.96 -6.71
C ALA A 277 -26.68 -3.27 -8.17
N MET A 278 -27.99 -3.27 -8.53
CA MET A 278 -28.46 -3.48 -9.91
C MET A 278 -28.19 -2.28 -10.83
N GLY A 279 -28.02 -1.08 -10.28
CA GLY A 279 -27.75 0.14 -11.02
C GLY A 279 -26.27 0.38 -11.36
N ILE A 280 -25.36 -0.47 -10.87
CA ILE A 280 -23.92 -0.30 -11.08
C ILE A 280 -23.41 -1.29 -12.15
N ASP A 281 -22.95 -0.75 -13.28
CA ASP A 281 -22.37 -1.51 -14.38
C ASP A 281 -20.88 -1.81 -14.10
N LYS A 282 -20.61 -2.90 -13.35
CA LYS A 282 -19.25 -3.29 -12.97
C LYS A 282 -18.40 -3.73 -14.16
N ASP A 283 -19.00 -4.33 -15.19
CA ASP A 283 -18.30 -4.75 -16.41
C ASP A 283 -17.76 -3.55 -17.19
N SER A 284 -18.58 -2.49 -17.30
CA SER A 284 -18.13 -1.23 -17.90
C SER A 284 -17.02 -0.56 -17.08
N PHE A 285 -17.04 -0.68 -15.75
CA PHE A 285 -15.93 -0.17 -14.93
C PHE A 285 -14.62 -0.86 -15.26
N VAL A 286 -14.62 -2.18 -15.34
CA VAL A 286 -13.42 -2.95 -15.68
C VAL A 286 -12.96 -2.62 -17.12
N SER A 287 -13.85 -2.68 -18.08
CA SER A 287 -13.48 -2.53 -19.50
C SER A 287 -13.10 -1.08 -19.88
N VAL A 288 -13.73 -0.07 -19.28
CA VAL A 288 -13.53 1.34 -19.67
C VAL A 288 -12.61 2.10 -18.71
N LEU A 289 -12.85 2.00 -17.39
CA LEU A 289 -12.04 2.77 -16.42
C LEU A 289 -10.70 2.11 -16.12
N LEU A 290 -10.69 0.77 -16.07
CA LEU A 290 -9.50 0.00 -15.71
C LEU A 290 -8.80 -0.57 -16.94
N ASN A 291 -9.22 -0.24 -18.17
CA ASN A 291 -8.67 -0.81 -19.42
C ASN A 291 -8.55 -2.35 -19.40
N GLY A 292 -9.46 -3.04 -18.72
CA GLY A 292 -9.41 -4.49 -18.55
C GLY A 292 -8.48 -4.99 -17.43
N TYR A 293 -7.78 -4.11 -16.72
CA TYR A 293 -6.94 -4.47 -15.57
C TYR A 293 -7.75 -4.62 -14.29
N GLY A 294 -8.50 -5.71 -14.20
CA GLY A 294 -9.35 -6.03 -13.08
C GLY A 294 -10.48 -6.98 -13.46
N TYR A 295 -11.37 -7.23 -12.53
CA TYR A 295 -12.57 -8.02 -12.76
C TYR A 295 -13.74 -7.56 -11.88
N PRO A 296 -15.00 -7.78 -12.30
CA PRO A 296 -16.17 -7.44 -11.50
C PRO A 296 -16.19 -8.24 -10.21
N ALA A 297 -16.08 -7.57 -9.06
CA ALA A 297 -16.08 -8.23 -7.77
C ALA A 297 -17.47 -8.77 -7.41
N VAL A 298 -17.52 -9.98 -6.86
CA VAL A 298 -18.72 -10.62 -6.31
C VAL A 298 -18.78 -10.52 -4.79
N GLY A 299 -17.66 -10.18 -4.14
CA GLY A 299 -17.54 -10.03 -2.70
C GLY A 299 -16.36 -9.14 -2.34
N VAL A 300 -16.13 -8.95 -1.03
CA VAL A 300 -15.03 -8.13 -0.50
C VAL A 300 -13.66 -8.76 -0.76
N PHE A 301 -13.60 -10.09 -0.72
CA PHE A 301 -12.38 -10.84 -0.96
C PHE A 301 -12.41 -11.48 -2.35
N PRO A 302 -11.28 -11.47 -3.08
CA PRO A 302 -11.12 -12.21 -4.32
C PRO A 302 -11.47 -13.70 -4.17
N ASP A 303 -11.98 -14.31 -5.22
CA ASP A 303 -12.30 -15.74 -5.28
C ASP A 303 -11.05 -16.65 -5.32
N THR A 304 -9.87 -16.07 -5.52
CA THR A 304 -8.59 -16.74 -5.39
C THR A 304 -8.24 -17.11 -3.94
N PHE A 305 -8.84 -16.44 -2.95
CA PHE A 305 -8.68 -16.84 -1.55
C PHE A 305 -9.56 -18.01 -1.18
N SER A 306 -9.07 -18.91 -0.33
CA SER A 306 -9.84 -20.07 0.17
C SER A 306 -11.14 -19.69 0.89
N PHE A 307 -11.20 -18.48 1.42
CA PHE A 307 -12.36 -17.88 2.09
C PHE A 307 -13.03 -16.77 1.26
N GLY A 308 -12.66 -16.63 0.00
CA GLY A 308 -13.15 -15.57 -0.90
C GLY A 308 -14.53 -15.82 -1.48
N GLY A 309 -14.83 -15.14 -2.59
CA GLY A 309 -16.16 -15.05 -3.21
C GLY A 309 -16.69 -16.29 -3.93
N GLN A 310 -16.09 -17.47 -3.77
CA GLN A 310 -16.36 -18.67 -4.58
C GLN A 310 -17.82 -19.14 -4.64
N ASN A 311 -18.61 -18.83 -3.64
CA ASN A 311 -20.03 -19.19 -3.57
C ASN A 311 -20.93 -17.96 -3.44
N LEU A 312 -20.41 -16.78 -3.71
CA LEU A 312 -21.18 -15.53 -3.66
C LEU A 312 -21.75 -15.23 -5.04
N THR A 313 -22.93 -14.64 -5.03
CA THR A 313 -23.57 -14.06 -6.22
C THR A 313 -23.81 -12.58 -5.98
N THR A 314 -23.74 -11.80 -7.03
CA THR A 314 -24.07 -10.38 -6.99
C THR A 314 -25.21 -10.10 -7.95
N GLU A 315 -25.95 -9.02 -7.72
CA GLU A 315 -26.96 -8.56 -8.68
C GLU A 315 -26.31 -8.20 -10.02
N SER A 316 -26.94 -8.63 -11.11
CA SER A 316 -26.55 -8.22 -12.45
C SER A 316 -26.95 -6.77 -12.70
N TYR A 317 -26.22 -6.09 -13.58
CA TYR A 317 -26.59 -4.76 -14.04
C TYR A 317 -27.94 -4.81 -14.76
N ASP A 318 -28.97 -4.23 -14.15
CA ASP A 318 -30.35 -4.15 -14.67
C ASP A 318 -31.02 -2.89 -14.12
N PRO A 319 -30.80 -1.72 -14.74
CA PRO A 319 -31.38 -0.47 -14.27
C PRO A 319 -32.91 -0.42 -14.35
N ASP A 320 -33.53 -1.18 -15.26
CA ASP A 320 -34.99 -1.22 -15.35
C ASP A 320 -35.61 -2.16 -14.30
N GLY A 321 -34.91 -3.26 -13.97
CA GLY A 321 -35.23 -4.09 -12.82
C GLY A 321 -35.06 -3.34 -11.50
N ALA A 322 -34.00 -2.52 -11.36
CA ALA A 322 -33.79 -1.67 -10.20
C ALA A 322 -34.97 -0.70 -9.94
N LYS A 323 -35.50 -0.06 -11.01
CA LYS A 323 -36.69 0.80 -10.93
C LYS A 323 -37.92 0.04 -10.42
N LYS A 324 -38.14 -1.18 -10.93
CA LYS A 324 -39.25 -2.03 -10.50
C LYS A 324 -39.15 -2.43 -9.04
N VAL A 325 -37.92 -2.81 -8.59
CA VAL A 325 -37.67 -3.13 -7.19
C VAL A 325 -38.01 -1.96 -6.28
N LEU A 326 -37.66 -0.73 -6.68
CA LEU A 326 -38.01 0.47 -5.92
C LEU A 326 -39.52 0.73 -5.91
N GLU A 327 -40.19 0.62 -7.07
CA GLU A 327 -41.65 0.81 -7.20
C GLU A 327 -42.43 -0.21 -6.34
N GLU A 328 -42.07 -1.49 -6.41
CA GLU A 328 -42.67 -2.55 -5.59
C GLU A 328 -42.47 -2.32 -4.08
N ALA A 329 -41.37 -1.68 -3.68
CA ALA A 329 -41.11 -1.29 -2.31
C ALA A 329 -41.77 0.03 -1.89
N GLY A 330 -42.51 0.70 -2.78
CA GLY A 330 -43.24 1.94 -2.52
C GLY A 330 -42.41 3.21 -2.72
N TRP A 331 -41.23 3.12 -3.31
CA TRP A 331 -40.43 4.27 -3.72
C TRP A 331 -40.88 4.74 -5.11
N VAL A 332 -41.71 5.78 -5.17
CA VAL A 332 -42.31 6.28 -6.43
C VAL A 332 -42.11 7.79 -6.54
N ASP A 333 -41.98 8.30 -7.75
CA ASP A 333 -41.96 9.73 -8.04
C ASP A 333 -43.42 10.20 -8.11
N SER A 334 -43.94 10.72 -7.00
CA SER A 334 -45.35 11.06 -6.86
C SER A 334 -45.69 12.48 -7.30
N ASP A 335 -44.72 13.38 -7.34
CA ASP A 335 -44.91 14.79 -7.73
C ASP A 335 -44.30 15.11 -9.10
N GLY A 336 -43.59 14.15 -9.74
CA GLY A 336 -43.05 14.27 -11.08
C GLY A 336 -41.76 15.11 -11.15
N ASP A 337 -41.08 15.32 -10.02
CA ASP A 337 -39.83 16.07 -9.99
C ASP A 337 -38.60 15.21 -10.40
N GLY A 338 -38.82 13.92 -10.61
CA GLY A 338 -37.83 12.95 -11.03
C GLY A 338 -37.05 12.37 -9.88
N ILE A 339 -37.44 12.61 -8.63
CA ILE A 339 -36.91 12.03 -7.41
C ILE A 339 -37.99 11.14 -6.79
N ARG A 340 -37.67 9.92 -6.45
CA ARG A 340 -38.61 9.00 -5.80
C ARG A 340 -38.77 9.32 -4.33
N GLU A 341 -39.96 9.12 -3.78
CA GLU A 341 -40.27 9.28 -2.37
C GLU A 341 -40.97 8.04 -1.82
N LYS A 342 -40.86 7.85 -0.52
CA LYS A 342 -41.64 6.89 0.28
C LYS A 342 -41.90 7.48 1.64
N ASP A 343 -43.18 7.53 2.07
CA ASP A 343 -43.60 8.06 3.39
C ASP A 343 -43.06 9.47 3.68
N GLY A 344 -42.95 10.34 2.65
CA GLY A 344 -42.42 11.69 2.75
C GLY A 344 -40.89 11.79 2.77
N GLN A 345 -40.17 10.66 2.73
CA GLN A 345 -38.71 10.62 2.63
C GLN A 345 -38.31 10.60 1.14
N LYS A 346 -37.50 11.56 0.69
CA LYS A 346 -36.90 11.52 -0.64
C LYS A 346 -35.78 10.47 -0.73
N LEU A 347 -35.72 9.78 -1.88
CA LEU A 347 -34.67 8.83 -2.21
C LEU A 347 -33.39 9.59 -2.57
N GLU A 348 -32.71 10.09 -1.55
CA GLU A 348 -31.49 10.87 -1.66
C GLU A 348 -30.34 10.13 -0.98
N ILE A 349 -29.27 9.84 -1.74
CA ILE A 349 -28.09 9.16 -1.24
C ILE A 349 -26.94 10.14 -1.19
N ARG A 350 -26.30 10.26 -0.03
CA ARG A 350 -25.07 11.00 0.14
C ARG A 350 -23.88 10.04 -0.08
N TRP A 351 -23.13 10.29 -1.14
CA TRP A 351 -21.93 9.54 -1.47
C TRP A 351 -20.70 10.26 -0.93
N LEU A 352 -19.91 9.56 -0.09
CA LEU A 352 -18.62 10.02 0.40
C LEU A 352 -17.51 9.29 -0.33
N THR A 353 -16.50 10.01 -0.76
CA THR A 353 -15.27 9.48 -1.37
C THR A 353 -14.14 10.48 -1.17
N TYR A 354 -12.92 10.06 -1.39
CA TYR A 354 -11.72 10.89 -1.34
C TYR A 354 -11.02 10.92 -2.72
N PRO A 355 -10.16 11.92 -3.01
CA PRO A 355 -9.66 12.15 -4.37
C PRO A 355 -8.51 11.24 -4.79
N SER A 356 -7.96 10.42 -3.89
CA SER A 356 -6.80 9.61 -4.22
C SER A 356 -7.12 8.40 -5.10
N ARG A 357 -6.14 7.93 -5.85
CA ARG A 357 -6.19 6.73 -6.71
C ARG A 357 -7.31 6.79 -7.75
N GLN A 358 -8.15 5.76 -7.85
CA GLN A 358 -9.23 5.64 -8.84
C GLN A 358 -10.64 5.96 -8.29
N GLU A 359 -10.76 6.39 -7.05
CA GLU A 359 -12.05 6.60 -6.39
C GLU A 359 -12.89 7.69 -7.06
N LEU A 360 -12.27 8.80 -7.48
CA LEU A 360 -12.99 9.86 -8.19
C LEU A 360 -13.54 9.44 -9.56
N PRO A 361 -12.77 8.78 -10.45
CA PRO A 361 -13.30 8.22 -11.68
C PRO A 361 -14.43 7.22 -11.45
N LEU A 362 -14.28 6.27 -10.51
CA LEU A 362 -15.33 5.31 -10.13
C LEU A 362 -16.61 6.03 -9.68
N ARG A 363 -16.50 7.02 -8.79
CA ARG A 363 -17.64 7.85 -8.38
C ARG A 363 -18.33 8.51 -9.58
N ARG A 364 -17.57 9.11 -10.48
CA ARG A 364 -18.15 9.81 -11.65
C ARG A 364 -18.99 8.89 -12.53
N VAL A 365 -18.58 7.65 -12.71
CA VAL A 365 -19.34 6.66 -13.49
C VAL A 365 -20.55 6.15 -12.70
N CYS A 366 -20.40 5.80 -11.42
CA CYS A 366 -21.54 5.46 -10.56
C CYS A 366 -22.60 6.57 -10.56
N THR A 367 -22.18 7.84 -10.56
CA THR A 367 -23.09 8.99 -10.55
C THR A 367 -23.61 9.37 -11.93
N GLY A 368 -22.99 8.91 -13.01
CA GLY A 368 -23.46 9.16 -14.38
C GLY A 368 -24.79 8.48 -14.69
N ASN A 369 -25.06 7.35 -14.03
CA ASN A 369 -26.32 6.61 -14.12
C ASN A 369 -27.39 7.10 -13.12
N LEU A 370 -27.01 8.03 -12.24
CA LEU A 370 -27.83 8.60 -11.18
C LEU A 370 -27.90 10.12 -11.39
N LYS A 371 -29.10 10.70 -11.43
CA LYS A 371 -29.26 12.15 -11.71
C LYS A 371 -28.49 12.99 -10.69
N ARG A 372 -27.68 13.92 -11.18
CA ARG A 372 -26.73 14.74 -10.42
C ARG A 372 -27.35 16.07 -10.02
N ASN A 373 -27.23 16.44 -8.74
CA ASN A 373 -27.41 17.82 -8.31
C ASN A 373 -26.06 18.44 -7.95
N ARG A 374 -25.71 19.60 -8.54
CA ARG A 374 -24.45 20.31 -8.35
C ARG A 374 -24.55 21.13 -7.08
N TYR A 375 -23.80 20.83 -6.02
CA TYR A 375 -23.20 21.79 -5.07
C TYR A 375 -22.44 21.08 -3.92
N GLY A 376 -21.14 21.40 -3.77
CA GLY A 376 -20.31 21.14 -2.57
C GLY A 376 -19.74 19.71 -2.41
N CYS A 377 -18.82 19.52 -1.46
CA CYS A 377 -18.10 18.29 -1.15
C CYS A 377 -18.94 17.06 -0.71
N SER A 378 -20.26 17.12 -0.80
CA SER A 378 -21.16 15.98 -0.66
C SER A 378 -22.06 15.93 -1.87
N ASP A 379 -21.78 15.03 -2.83
CA ASP A 379 -22.70 14.83 -3.95
C ASP A 379 -23.92 14.06 -3.46
N LYS A 380 -25.08 14.65 -3.62
CA LYS A 380 -26.38 14.00 -3.43
C LYS A 380 -26.73 13.25 -4.71
N LEU A 381 -27.04 11.98 -4.58
CA LEU A 381 -27.44 11.09 -5.65
C LEU A 381 -28.92 10.76 -5.51
N TYR A 382 -29.63 10.79 -6.64
CA TYR A 382 -31.02 10.40 -6.73
C TYR A 382 -31.13 9.19 -7.65
N LEU A 383 -31.79 8.14 -7.18
CA LEU A 383 -32.08 6.90 -7.91
C LEU A 383 -33.44 6.96 -8.60
#